data_a4ccceff02ff6e86855d7ece7a4f3fb1
#
_entry.id   a4ccceff02ff6e86855d7ece7a4f3fb1
#
_cell.length_a   1.000
_cell.length_b   1.000
_cell.length_c   1.000
_cell.angle_alpha   90.00
_cell.angle_beta   90.00
_cell.angle_gamma   90.00
#
_symmetry.space_group_name_H-M   'P 1'
#
loop_
_entity.id
_entity.type
_entity.pdbx_description
1 polymer ?
#
loop_
_entity_poly.entity_id
_entity_poly.type
_entity_poly.pdbx_seq_one_letter_code
_entity_poly.pdbx_strand_id
1 'polypeptide(L)'
;MVAEAVAIKNVEIVHRGQRDVIDILGIWCEWKTTEDETNHHYCVLEMTVPPGAGVPLHRHAIQETFTVMEGAAEFGRLGTNGEEWTPITAGDVVNVPNWAYHGFRNPKAVAAKIQLTCAAGLEGFFRECGIRVDPGTTLSISAPSASEIERVAAIGVKHGSYFYAAEAAQSR
;
A
#
# COMPACT_ATOMS: atom_id res chain seq x y z
N MET A 1 24.71 41.25 6.15
CA MET A 1 24.07 39.93 5.90
C MET A 1 22.82 39.90 6.78
N VAL A 2 21.63 40.02 6.17
CA VAL A 2 20.35 39.89 6.87
C VAL A 2 20.15 38.36 7.07
N ALA A 3 20.09 37.90 8.32
CA ALA A 3 19.75 36.52 8.61
C ALA A 3 18.34 36.26 8.08
N GLU A 4 18.21 35.35 7.13
CA GLU A 4 16.93 34.89 6.63
C GLU A 4 16.17 34.30 7.82
N ALA A 5 15.01 34.88 8.14
CA ALA A 5 14.19 34.39 9.25
C ALA A 5 13.75 32.94 8.91
N VAL A 6 14.20 31.98 9.69
CA VAL A 6 13.77 30.59 9.56
C VAL A 6 12.26 30.57 9.80
N ALA A 7 11.49 30.22 8.76
CA ALA A 7 10.06 30.08 8.88
C ALA A 7 9.72 29.00 9.91
N ILE A 8 8.89 29.36 10.89
CA ILE A 8 8.42 28.41 11.89
C ILE A 8 7.50 27.41 11.18
N LYS A 9 7.91 26.14 11.13
CA LYS A 9 7.06 25.05 10.65
C LYS A 9 6.24 24.50 11.81
N ASN A 10 4.94 24.39 11.62
CA ASN A 10 4.04 23.85 12.62
C ASN A 10 3.98 22.32 12.56
N VAL A 11 3.75 21.68 13.70
CA VAL A 11 3.38 20.26 13.77
C VAL A 11 1.95 20.11 13.28
N GLU A 12 1.70 19.17 12.36
CA GLU A 12 0.38 18.79 11.94
C GLU A 12 -0.08 17.54 12.70
N ILE A 13 -1.31 17.53 13.17
CA ILE A 13 -1.95 16.38 13.83
C ILE A 13 -3.11 15.94 12.95
N VAL A 14 -3.00 14.75 12.38
CA VAL A 14 -4.05 14.14 11.56
C VAL A 14 -4.84 13.15 12.41
N HIS A 15 -6.10 13.48 12.71
CA HIS A 15 -6.99 12.56 13.40
C HIS A 15 -7.57 11.53 12.46
N ARG A 16 -8.01 10.40 13.01
CA ARG A 16 -8.67 9.32 12.26
C ARG A 16 -9.89 9.87 11.49
N GLY A 17 -10.01 9.51 10.22
CA GLY A 17 -11.12 9.92 9.36
C GLY A 17 -11.07 11.37 8.87
N GLN A 18 -9.99 12.10 9.08
CA GLN A 18 -9.83 13.47 8.57
C GLN A 18 -9.31 13.55 7.14
N ARG A 19 -8.74 12.49 6.64
CA ARG A 19 -8.15 12.44 5.30
C ARG A 19 -9.01 11.65 4.33
N ASP A 20 -8.78 11.91 3.05
CA ASP A 20 -9.43 11.16 1.97
C ASP A 20 -9.07 9.68 2.06
N VAL A 21 -10.06 8.86 1.77
CA VAL A 21 -9.91 7.40 1.61
C VAL A 21 -10.05 7.07 0.15
N ILE A 22 -9.18 6.21 -0.35
CA ILE A 22 -9.25 5.65 -1.69
C ILE A 22 -9.43 4.13 -1.62
N ASP A 23 -10.16 3.58 -2.55
CA ASP A 23 -10.31 2.14 -2.76
C ASP A 23 -9.37 1.69 -3.88
N ILE A 24 -8.59 0.65 -3.61
CA ILE A 24 -7.75 -0.02 -4.61
C ILE A 24 -8.02 -1.51 -4.51
N LEU A 25 -8.78 -2.05 -5.44
CA LEU A 25 -9.13 -3.47 -5.50
C LEU A 25 -9.79 -3.99 -4.21
N GLY A 26 -10.66 -3.19 -3.59
CA GLY A 26 -11.35 -3.53 -2.36
C GLY A 26 -10.54 -3.27 -1.08
N ILE A 27 -9.32 -2.78 -1.18
CA ILE A 27 -8.50 -2.34 -0.04
C ILE A 27 -8.68 -0.83 0.13
N TRP A 28 -9.15 -0.40 1.30
CA TRP A 28 -9.31 1.00 1.60
C TRP A 28 -8.05 1.59 2.20
N CYS A 29 -7.52 2.62 1.55
CA CYS A 29 -6.30 3.31 1.94
C CYS A 29 -6.64 4.74 2.38
N GLU A 30 -6.50 5.04 3.67
CA GLU A 30 -6.62 6.39 4.23
C GLU A 30 -5.25 7.05 4.25
N TRP A 31 -5.14 8.23 3.65
CA TRP A 31 -3.91 9.02 3.73
C TRP A 31 -3.64 9.48 5.16
N LYS A 32 -2.43 9.27 5.65
CA LYS A 32 -1.97 9.83 6.95
C LYS A 32 -0.97 10.93 6.73
N THR A 33 -0.09 10.77 5.74
CA THR A 33 0.93 11.75 5.38
C THR A 33 1.20 11.63 3.89
N THR A 34 1.29 12.75 3.18
CA THR A 34 1.59 12.81 1.75
C THR A 34 3.07 13.13 1.52
N GLU A 35 3.56 12.91 0.29
CA GLU A 35 4.92 13.27 -0.09
C GLU A 35 5.18 14.78 0.01
N ASP A 36 4.19 15.62 -0.31
CA ASP A 36 4.32 17.07 -0.19
C ASP A 36 4.55 17.51 1.28
N GLU A 37 3.89 16.87 2.23
CA GLU A 37 4.04 17.16 3.66
C GLU A 37 5.39 16.74 4.23
N THR A 38 6.11 15.85 3.53
CA THR A 38 7.43 15.32 3.93
C THR A 38 8.59 15.83 3.09
N ASN A 39 8.41 16.89 2.30
CA ASN A 39 9.39 17.37 1.32
C ASN A 39 9.82 16.24 0.34
N HIS A 40 8.89 15.43 -0.11
CA HIS A 40 9.08 14.28 -1.01
C HIS A 40 10.05 13.22 -0.48
N HIS A 41 10.04 12.94 0.82
CA HIS A 41 10.83 11.86 1.39
C HIS A 41 10.04 10.55 1.52
N TYR A 42 8.79 10.62 1.95
CA TYR A 42 7.92 9.45 2.15
C TYR A 42 6.45 9.84 2.18
N CYS A 43 5.58 8.84 2.08
CA CYS A 43 4.17 8.97 2.43
C CYS A 43 3.73 7.84 3.37
N VAL A 44 2.59 8.04 4.04
CA VAL A 44 2.01 7.07 4.98
C VAL A 44 0.54 6.86 4.67
N LEU A 45 0.14 5.61 4.55
CA LEU A 45 -1.25 5.18 4.39
C LEU A 45 -1.64 4.20 5.50
N GLU A 46 -2.88 4.26 5.96
CA GLU A 46 -3.50 3.19 6.74
C GLU A 46 -4.42 2.40 5.82
N MET A 47 -4.13 1.12 5.65
CA MET A 47 -4.90 0.22 4.80
C MET A 47 -5.85 -0.62 5.63
N THR A 48 -7.12 -0.66 5.25
CA THR A 48 -8.08 -1.66 5.72
C THR A 48 -8.18 -2.77 4.67
N VAL A 49 -7.73 -3.97 5.04
CA VAL A 49 -7.66 -5.14 4.15
C VAL A 49 -8.77 -6.10 4.54
N PRO A 50 -9.89 -6.16 3.79
CA PRO A 50 -11.01 -7.03 4.12
C PRO A 50 -10.68 -8.51 3.91
N PRO A 51 -11.51 -9.44 4.43
CA PRO A 51 -11.40 -10.86 4.16
C PRO A 51 -11.31 -11.18 2.67
N GLY A 52 -10.34 -12.01 2.29
CA GLY A 52 -10.09 -12.42 0.91
C GLY A 52 -9.37 -11.40 0.03
N ALA A 53 -9.19 -10.14 0.47
CA ALA A 53 -8.44 -9.14 -0.27
C ALA A 53 -6.92 -9.30 -0.12
N GLY A 54 -6.18 -8.75 -1.07
CA GLY A 54 -4.73 -8.76 -1.04
C GLY A 54 -4.10 -8.21 -2.31
N VAL A 55 -2.79 -8.12 -2.30
CA VAL A 55 -1.97 -7.72 -3.44
C VAL A 55 -1.04 -8.87 -3.80
N PRO A 56 -1.07 -9.38 -5.04
CA PRO A 56 -0.18 -10.44 -5.50
C PRO A 56 1.30 -10.05 -5.39
N LEU A 57 2.19 -11.02 -5.47
CA LEU A 57 3.62 -10.75 -5.51
C LEU A 57 3.98 -9.82 -6.67
N HIS A 58 4.62 -8.72 -6.32
CA HIS A 58 5.12 -7.70 -7.25
C HIS A 58 6.42 -7.11 -6.69
N ARG A 59 7.11 -6.33 -7.50
CA ARG A 59 8.33 -5.62 -7.11
C ARG A 59 8.38 -4.24 -7.74
N HIS A 60 9.06 -3.33 -7.08
CA HIS A 60 9.35 -1.96 -7.55
C HIS A 60 10.61 -1.41 -6.87
N ALA A 61 11.06 -0.23 -7.34
CA ALA A 61 12.26 0.42 -6.79
C ALA A 61 12.05 1.08 -5.42
N ILE A 62 10.80 1.26 -4.99
CA ILE A 62 10.46 2.00 -3.78
C ILE A 62 10.59 1.08 -2.57
N GLN A 63 11.22 1.59 -1.50
CA GLN A 63 11.27 0.90 -0.20
C GLN A 63 9.97 1.10 0.56
N GLU A 64 9.54 0.05 1.25
CA GLU A 64 8.31 0.06 2.04
C GLU A 64 8.50 -0.57 3.41
N THR A 65 7.72 -0.10 4.36
CA THR A 65 7.60 -0.72 5.68
C THR A 65 6.12 -0.87 6.00
N PHE A 66 5.70 -2.10 6.26
CA PHE A 66 4.34 -2.44 6.68
C PHE A 66 4.33 -2.71 8.18
N THR A 67 3.41 -2.10 8.90
CA THR A 67 3.16 -2.37 10.32
C THR A 67 1.74 -2.86 10.50
N VAL A 68 1.55 -4.05 11.05
CA VAL A 68 0.19 -4.56 11.36
C VAL A 68 -0.33 -3.85 12.59
N MET A 69 -1.39 -3.07 12.42
CA MET A 69 -2.00 -2.29 13.50
C MET A 69 -3.10 -3.07 14.22
N GLU A 70 -3.93 -3.80 13.46
CA GLU A 70 -5.05 -4.58 13.99
C GLU A 70 -5.24 -5.87 13.16
N GLY A 71 -5.66 -6.95 13.81
CA GLY A 71 -6.00 -8.21 13.15
C GLY A 71 -4.78 -9.04 12.73
N ALA A 72 -4.94 -9.77 11.63
CA ALA A 72 -3.90 -10.64 11.09
C ALA A 72 -4.02 -10.76 9.57
N ALA A 73 -2.89 -10.98 8.91
CA ALA A 73 -2.79 -11.19 7.47
C ALA A 73 -1.68 -12.21 7.17
N GLU A 74 -1.38 -12.43 5.91
CA GLU A 74 -0.17 -13.13 5.46
C GLU A 74 0.62 -12.20 4.55
N PHE A 75 1.94 -12.19 4.74
CA PHE A 75 2.87 -11.45 3.88
C PHE A 75 3.66 -12.43 3.02
N GLY A 76 3.67 -12.15 1.71
CA GLY A 76 4.31 -12.98 0.69
C GLY A 76 5.67 -12.45 0.28
N ARG A 77 6.57 -13.36 -0.02
CA ARG A 77 7.88 -13.10 -0.63
C ARG A 77 8.21 -14.18 -1.65
N LEU A 78 9.17 -13.91 -2.52
CA LEU A 78 9.72 -14.93 -3.40
C LEU A 78 10.87 -15.65 -2.69
N GLY A 79 10.69 -16.91 -2.38
CA GLY A 79 11.71 -17.79 -1.85
C GLY A 79 12.40 -18.63 -2.94
N THR A 80 13.30 -19.50 -2.54
CA THR A 80 14.05 -20.38 -3.46
C THR A 80 13.19 -21.40 -4.19
N ASN A 81 12.04 -21.76 -3.61
CA ASN A 81 11.12 -22.76 -4.17
C ASN A 81 9.79 -22.16 -4.69
N GLY A 82 9.75 -20.83 -4.88
CA GLY A 82 8.55 -20.11 -5.32
C GLY A 82 8.02 -19.16 -4.24
N GLU A 83 6.72 -18.89 -4.30
CA GLU A 83 6.06 -18.00 -3.34
C GLU A 83 6.02 -18.59 -1.93
N GLU A 84 6.42 -17.82 -0.96
CA GLU A 84 6.34 -18.15 0.46
C GLU A 84 5.46 -17.13 1.17
N TRP A 85 4.47 -17.60 1.94
CA TRP A 85 3.53 -16.77 2.69
C TRP A 85 3.71 -16.98 4.19
N THR A 86 3.98 -15.89 4.91
CA THR A 86 4.22 -15.90 6.36
C THR A 86 3.06 -15.20 7.06
N PRO A 87 2.41 -15.83 8.06
CA PRO A 87 1.42 -15.15 8.89
C PRO A 87 2.04 -13.99 9.65
N ILE A 88 1.32 -12.87 9.68
CA ILE A 88 1.65 -11.65 10.43
C ILE A 88 0.45 -11.21 11.25
N THR A 89 0.70 -10.62 12.43
CA THR A 89 -0.31 -10.21 13.40
C THR A 89 -0.02 -8.80 13.92
N ALA A 90 -0.98 -8.23 14.65
CA ALA A 90 -0.81 -6.90 15.25
C ALA A 90 0.51 -6.78 16.05
N GLY A 91 1.29 -5.75 15.77
CA GLY A 91 2.62 -5.50 16.30
C GLY A 91 3.78 -5.96 15.40
N ASP A 92 3.51 -6.83 14.42
CA ASP A 92 4.55 -7.25 13.46
C ASP A 92 4.88 -6.13 12.46
N VAL A 93 6.14 -6.10 12.06
CA VAL A 93 6.69 -5.15 11.08
C VAL A 93 7.39 -5.91 9.96
N VAL A 94 7.08 -5.55 8.73
CA VAL A 94 7.72 -6.10 7.52
C VAL A 94 8.45 -4.98 6.79
N ASN A 95 9.76 -5.14 6.59
CA ASN A 95 10.57 -4.24 5.79
C ASN A 95 10.78 -4.83 4.40
N VAL A 96 10.45 -4.07 3.38
CA VAL A 96 10.60 -4.43 1.97
C VAL A 96 11.69 -3.56 1.35
N PRO A 97 12.88 -4.10 1.09
CA PRO A 97 13.90 -3.37 0.34
C PRO A 97 13.46 -3.19 -1.12
N ASN A 98 14.06 -2.19 -1.79
CA ASN A 98 13.83 -1.96 -3.21
C ASN A 98 14.06 -3.25 -4.03
N TRP A 99 13.20 -3.46 -5.02
CA TRP A 99 13.21 -4.61 -5.94
C TRP A 99 12.94 -5.99 -5.31
N ALA A 100 12.64 -6.08 -4.02
CA ALA A 100 12.21 -7.34 -3.44
C ALA A 100 10.78 -7.68 -3.87
N TYR A 101 10.55 -8.94 -4.29
CA TYR A 101 9.19 -9.43 -4.52
C TYR A 101 8.45 -9.52 -3.20
N HIS A 102 7.29 -8.89 -3.15
CA HIS A 102 6.45 -8.86 -1.95
C HIS A 102 4.97 -8.77 -2.31
N GLY A 103 4.14 -9.11 -1.37
CA GLY A 103 2.69 -9.03 -1.46
C GLY A 103 2.07 -9.31 -0.11
N PHE A 104 0.76 -9.14 0.02
CA PHE A 104 0.03 -9.50 1.24
C PHE A 104 -1.37 -9.97 0.90
N ARG A 105 -1.97 -10.74 1.78
CA ARG A 105 -3.36 -11.20 1.66
C ARG A 105 -3.99 -11.37 3.03
N ASN A 106 -5.30 -11.23 3.10
CA ASN A 106 -6.05 -11.51 4.31
C ASN A 106 -6.91 -12.78 4.17
N PRO A 107 -6.41 -13.95 4.58
CA PRO A 107 -7.18 -15.20 4.56
C PRO A 107 -8.11 -15.36 5.76
N LYS A 108 -8.23 -14.35 6.63
CA LYS A 108 -9.03 -14.38 7.85
C LYS A 108 -10.47 -13.92 7.59
N ALA A 109 -11.36 -14.19 8.53
CA ALA A 109 -12.76 -13.80 8.47
C ALA A 109 -13.04 -12.35 8.89
N VAL A 110 -12.03 -11.64 9.39
CA VAL A 110 -12.11 -10.25 9.84
C VAL A 110 -11.10 -9.39 9.10
N ALA A 111 -11.41 -8.11 8.90
CA ALA A 111 -10.49 -7.18 8.27
C ALA A 111 -9.22 -6.98 9.12
N ALA A 112 -8.09 -6.81 8.46
CA ALA A 112 -6.85 -6.38 9.08
C ALA A 112 -6.61 -4.89 8.79
N LYS A 113 -5.90 -4.20 9.71
CA LYS A 113 -5.37 -2.86 9.46
C LYS A 113 -3.86 -2.89 9.42
N ILE A 114 -3.32 -2.35 8.35
CA ILE A 114 -1.89 -2.33 8.09
C ILE A 114 -1.50 -0.90 7.73
N GLN A 115 -0.55 -0.33 8.47
CA GLN A 115 0.06 0.93 8.07
C GLN A 115 1.18 0.64 7.08
N LEU A 116 1.15 1.35 5.95
CA LEU A 116 2.23 1.39 4.98
C LEU A 116 2.96 2.73 5.11
N THR A 117 4.27 2.67 5.28
CA THR A 117 5.18 3.79 5.08
C THR A 117 6.03 3.49 3.86
N CYS A 118 5.97 4.29 2.83
CA CYS A 118 6.74 4.11 1.61
C CYS A 118 7.61 5.34 1.30
N ALA A 119 8.81 5.07 0.82
CA ALA A 119 9.68 6.12 0.31
C ALA A 119 9.00 6.86 -0.87
N ALA A 120 9.44 8.08 -1.15
CA ALA A 120 8.85 8.89 -2.22
C ALA A 120 8.89 8.19 -3.60
N GLY A 121 7.86 8.45 -4.39
CA GLY A 121 7.66 7.92 -5.74
C GLY A 121 6.49 6.96 -5.90
N LEU A 122 5.88 6.49 -4.81
CA LEU A 122 4.72 5.58 -4.88
C LEU A 122 3.37 6.29 -4.76
N GLU A 123 3.33 7.52 -4.21
CA GLU A 123 2.09 8.29 -4.07
C GLU A 123 1.36 8.49 -5.41
N GLY A 124 2.10 8.74 -6.48
CA GLY A 124 1.54 8.89 -7.82
C GLY A 124 0.76 7.66 -8.31
N PHE A 125 1.26 6.45 -8.01
CA PHE A 125 0.53 5.21 -8.29
C PHE A 125 -0.78 5.15 -7.52
N PHE A 126 -0.77 5.38 -6.21
CA PHE A 126 -1.98 5.35 -5.38
C PHE A 126 -3.03 6.36 -5.85
N ARG A 127 -2.62 7.58 -6.20
CA ARG A 127 -3.52 8.63 -6.70
C ARG A 127 -4.13 8.30 -8.06
N GLU A 128 -3.38 7.65 -8.95
CA GLU A 128 -3.88 7.31 -10.29
C GLU A 128 -4.79 6.07 -10.27
N CYS A 129 -4.48 5.05 -9.45
CA CYS A 129 -5.28 3.83 -9.42
C CYS A 129 -6.43 3.87 -8.42
N GLY A 130 -6.35 4.70 -7.38
CA GLY A 130 -7.35 4.77 -6.31
C GLY A 130 -8.65 5.41 -6.76
N ILE A 131 -9.76 4.84 -6.31
CA ILE A 131 -11.11 5.39 -6.48
C ILE A 131 -11.49 6.04 -5.15
N ARG A 132 -11.86 7.33 -5.16
CA ARG A 132 -12.26 8.03 -3.94
C ARG A 132 -13.47 7.35 -3.30
N VAL A 133 -13.39 7.14 -2.00
CA VAL A 133 -14.50 6.60 -1.19
C VAL A 133 -15.26 7.76 -0.56
N ASP A 134 -16.57 7.82 -0.81
CA ASP A 134 -17.41 8.85 -0.21
C ASP A 134 -17.59 8.64 1.30
N PRO A 135 -17.63 9.72 2.10
CA PRO A 135 -17.88 9.62 3.54
C PRO A 135 -19.19 8.86 3.83
N GLY A 136 -19.14 7.94 4.79
CA GLY A 136 -20.29 7.12 5.16
C GLY A 136 -20.49 5.85 4.33
N THR A 137 -19.65 5.60 3.31
CA THR A 137 -19.66 4.34 2.57
C THR A 137 -19.29 3.18 3.51
N THR A 138 -20.03 2.07 3.40
CA THR A 138 -19.68 0.84 4.10
C THR A 138 -18.71 0.01 3.26
N LEU A 139 -17.65 -0.48 3.88
CA LEU A 139 -16.68 -1.37 3.23
C LEU A 139 -17.42 -2.59 2.64
N SER A 140 -17.37 -2.71 1.32
CA SER A 140 -17.94 -3.86 0.60
C SER A 140 -16.88 -4.94 0.43
N ILE A 141 -17.23 -6.16 0.83
CA ILE A 141 -16.38 -7.35 0.60
C ILE A 141 -16.81 -7.93 -0.74
N SER A 142 -16.34 -7.36 -1.82
CA SER A 142 -16.51 -7.93 -3.16
C SER A 142 -15.14 -8.15 -3.80
N ALA A 143 -14.97 -9.29 -4.46
CA ALA A 143 -13.76 -9.51 -5.24
C ALA A 143 -13.71 -8.49 -6.40
N PRO A 144 -12.55 -7.88 -6.67
CA PRO A 144 -12.39 -6.98 -7.80
C PRO A 144 -12.65 -7.72 -9.12
N SER A 145 -13.23 -7.03 -10.09
CA SER A 145 -13.43 -7.58 -11.43
C SER A 145 -12.10 -7.75 -12.17
N ALA A 146 -12.07 -8.62 -13.19
CA ALA A 146 -10.89 -8.81 -14.03
C ALA A 146 -10.42 -7.49 -14.66
N SER A 147 -11.36 -6.63 -15.12
CA SER A 147 -11.03 -5.32 -15.71
C SER A 147 -10.43 -4.34 -14.72
N GLU A 148 -10.84 -4.35 -13.46
CA GLU A 148 -10.21 -3.54 -12.40
C GLU A 148 -8.80 -4.01 -12.09
N ILE A 149 -8.58 -5.32 -12.03
CA ILE A 149 -7.24 -5.90 -11.84
C ILE A 149 -6.31 -5.51 -13.00
N GLU A 150 -6.78 -5.65 -14.25
CA GLU A 150 -6.03 -5.26 -15.45
C GLU A 150 -5.69 -3.76 -15.46
N ARG A 151 -6.65 -2.90 -15.09
CA ARG A 151 -6.44 -1.45 -14.98
C ARG A 151 -5.34 -1.12 -13.96
N VAL A 152 -5.44 -1.65 -12.75
CA VAL A 152 -4.46 -1.40 -11.68
C VAL A 152 -3.09 -1.96 -12.06
N ALA A 153 -3.03 -3.13 -12.69
CA ALA A 153 -1.78 -3.71 -13.16
C ALA A 153 -1.10 -2.84 -14.24
N ALA A 154 -1.87 -2.31 -15.20
CA ALA A 154 -1.35 -1.42 -16.24
C ALA A 154 -0.81 -0.10 -15.65
N ILE A 155 -1.51 0.49 -14.69
CA ILE A 155 -1.04 1.67 -13.95
C ILE A 155 0.22 1.31 -13.15
N GLY A 156 0.27 0.12 -12.50
CA GLY A 156 1.45 -0.36 -11.81
C GLY A 156 2.69 -0.38 -12.71
N VAL A 157 2.60 -0.96 -13.89
CA VAL A 157 3.71 -0.97 -14.87
C VAL A 157 4.15 0.46 -15.24
N LYS A 158 3.21 1.37 -15.46
CA LYS A 158 3.49 2.78 -15.75
C LYS A 158 4.31 3.44 -14.62
N HIS A 159 4.05 3.06 -13.36
CA HIS A 159 4.76 3.53 -12.17
C HIS A 159 5.93 2.64 -11.74
N GLY A 160 6.39 1.72 -12.59
CA GLY A 160 7.57 0.88 -12.34
C GLY A 160 7.34 -0.29 -11.39
N SER A 161 6.09 -0.74 -11.23
CA SER A 161 5.73 -1.96 -10.48
C SER A 161 5.51 -3.13 -11.42
N TYR A 162 6.10 -4.29 -11.12
CA TYR A 162 6.06 -5.48 -11.97
C TYR A 162 5.55 -6.69 -11.19
N PHE A 163 4.51 -7.33 -11.70
CA PHE A 163 3.92 -8.50 -11.06
C PHE A 163 4.69 -9.78 -11.40
N TYR A 164 4.97 -10.60 -10.40
CA TYR A 164 5.74 -11.84 -10.54
C TYR A 164 5.13 -12.81 -11.56
N ALA A 165 3.82 -13.02 -11.52
CA ALA A 165 3.14 -13.91 -12.47
C ALA A 165 3.31 -13.48 -13.92
N ALA A 166 3.33 -12.17 -14.21
CA ALA A 166 3.53 -11.64 -15.55
C ALA A 166 4.99 -11.82 -16.02
N GLU A 167 5.97 -11.59 -15.16
CA GLU A 167 7.39 -11.76 -15.47
C GLU A 167 7.75 -13.25 -15.65
N ALA A 168 7.21 -14.14 -14.81
CA ALA A 168 7.40 -15.59 -14.92
C ALA A 168 6.80 -16.17 -16.19
N ALA A 169 5.71 -15.61 -16.73
CA ALA A 169 5.11 -16.01 -17.99
C ALA A 169 5.93 -15.61 -19.23
N GLN A 170 6.68 -14.50 -19.16
CA GLN A 170 7.54 -14.01 -20.24
C GLN A 170 8.91 -14.73 -20.31
N SER A 171 9.28 -15.43 -19.24
CA SER A 171 10.56 -16.15 -19.13
C SER A 171 10.48 -17.61 -19.57
N ARG A 172 9.33 -18.06 -20.09
CA ARG A 172 9.08 -19.43 -20.62
C ARG A 172 8.98 -19.41 -22.14
#